data_977821a341333b7ae1bdac759751179b
#
_entry.id   977821a341333b7ae1bdac759751179b
#
_cell.length_a   1.000
_cell.length_b   1.000
_cell.length_c   1.000
_cell.angle_alpha   90.00
_cell.angle_beta   90.00
_cell.angle_gamma   90.00
#
_symmetry.space_group_name_H-M   'P 1'
#
loop_
_entity.id
_entity.type
_entity.pdbx_description
1 polymer ?
#
loop_
_entity_poly.entity_id
_entity_poly.type
_entity_poly.pdbx_seq_one_letter_code
_entity_poly.pdbx_strand_id
1 'polypeptide(L)'
;MKNKAISNIQIDNNLVRVTKYSFMPGQETGMHKHLYDYIVTPITDGKLLLIDKNGNESYYNLTSCQSYFRKAGVEHNVINSGKQKLIFIETELKK
;
A
#
# COMPACT_ATOMS: atom_id res chain seq x y z
N MET A 1 13.28 -11.34 -1.76
CA MET A 1 14.28 -10.39 -1.28
C MET A 1 13.89 -9.88 0.07
N LYS A 2 14.88 -9.58 0.87
CA LYS A 2 14.66 -9.16 2.24
C LYS A 2 13.94 -7.83 2.35
N ASN A 3 14.10 -6.97 1.35
CA ASN A 3 13.53 -5.63 1.41
C ASN A 3 12.11 -5.52 0.89
N LYS A 4 11.55 -6.61 0.42
CA LYS A 4 10.21 -6.57 -0.17
C LYS A 4 9.15 -6.87 0.88
N ALA A 5 8.10 -6.07 0.87
CA ALA A 5 6.89 -6.35 1.61
C ALA A 5 6.27 -7.67 1.12
N ILE A 6 5.52 -8.31 1.99
CA ILE A 6 4.80 -9.55 1.65
C ILE A 6 3.39 -9.18 1.25
N SER A 7 2.94 -9.68 0.10
CA SER A 7 1.57 -9.49 -0.35
C SER A 7 0.84 -10.82 -0.41
N ASN A 8 -0.41 -10.82 0.06
CA ASN A 8 -1.29 -11.99 0.00
C ASN A 8 -2.60 -11.56 -0.64
N ILE A 9 -2.91 -12.13 -1.79
CA ILE A 9 -4.18 -11.87 -2.45
C ILE A 9 -5.24 -12.71 -1.75
N GLN A 10 -6.27 -12.05 -1.24
CA GLN A 10 -7.35 -12.70 -0.50
C GLN A 10 -8.58 -12.92 -1.35
N ILE A 11 -8.88 -11.97 -2.24
CA ILE A 11 -10.01 -12.04 -3.15
C ILE A 11 -9.54 -11.48 -4.49
N ASP A 12 -9.87 -12.19 -5.57
CA ASP A 12 -9.57 -11.70 -6.91
C ASP A 12 -10.65 -12.19 -7.86
N ASN A 13 -11.54 -11.30 -8.24
CA ASN A 13 -12.65 -11.63 -9.14
C ASN A 13 -12.86 -10.47 -10.13
N ASN A 14 -13.99 -10.47 -10.82
CA ASN A 14 -14.26 -9.46 -11.84
C ASN A 14 -14.50 -8.06 -11.27
N LEU A 15 -14.81 -7.98 -9.99
CA LEU A 15 -15.20 -6.71 -9.36
C LEU A 15 -14.09 -6.11 -8.54
N VAL A 16 -13.35 -6.92 -7.81
CA VAL A 16 -12.35 -6.43 -6.86
C VAL A 16 -11.15 -7.35 -6.81
N ARG A 17 -10.03 -6.78 -6.39
CA ARG A 17 -8.89 -7.54 -5.89
C ARG A 17 -8.55 -7.01 -4.51
N VAL A 18 -8.55 -7.89 -3.51
CA VAL A 18 -8.23 -7.54 -2.14
C VAL A 18 -6.90 -8.18 -1.77
N THR A 19 -5.95 -7.37 -1.37
CA THR A 19 -4.59 -7.82 -1.07
C THR A 19 -4.19 -7.32 0.31
N LYS A 20 -3.66 -8.20 1.12
CA LYS A 20 -3.07 -7.85 2.40
C LYS A 20 -1.57 -7.63 2.21
N TYR A 21 -1.06 -6.47 2.62
CA TYR A 21 0.35 -6.15 2.56
C TYR A 21 0.92 -6.09 3.98
N SER A 22 2.07 -6.71 4.17
CA SER A 22 2.77 -6.72 5.45
C SER A 22 4.20 -6.24 5.23
N PHE A 23 4.62 -5.25 6.01
CA PHE A 23 5.93 -4.61 5.88
C PHE A 23 6.65 -4.64 7.22
N MET A 24 7.82 -5.24 7.27
CA MET A 24 8.73 -4.95 8.37
C MET A 24 9.34 -3.55 8.15
N PRO A 25 9.91 -2.92 9.19
CA PRO A 25 10.53 -1.60 8.98
C PRO A 25 11.54 -1.62 7.83
N GLY A 26 11.42 -0.63 6.95
CA GLY A 26 12.28 -0.51 5.78
C GLY A 26 11.87 -1.31 4.57
N GLN A 27 10.91 -2.22 4.69
CA GLN A 27 10.45 -2.99 3.53
C GLN A 27 9.57 -2.15 2.63
N GLU A 28 9.51 -2.51 1.36
CA GLU A 28 8.86 -1.71 0.33
C GLU A 28 8.11 -2.59 -0.66
N THR A 29 7.14 -1.98 -1.36
CA THR A 29 6.45 -2.66 -2.45
C THR A 29 7.28 -2.72 -3.73
N GLY A 30 8.18 -1.76 -3.92
CA GLY A 30 8.78 -1.47 -5.21
C GLY A 30 7.92 -0.50 -6.00
N MET A 31 8.52 0.12 -7.01
CA MET A 31 7.80 1.07 -7.86
C MET A 31 6.72 0.34 -8.65
N HIS A 32 5.49 0.84 -8.59
CA HIS A 32 4.36 0.23 -9.30
C HIS A 32 3.34 1.29 -9.66
N LYS A 33 2.51 0.98 -10.64
CA LYS A 33 1.43 1.85 -11.07
C LYS A 33 0.10 1.18 -10.79
N HIS A 34 -0.81 1.95 -10.20
CA HIS A 34 -2.16 1.46 -9.91
C HIS A 34 -3.05 1.63 -11.13
N LEU A 35 -3.57 0.51 -11.63
CA LEU A 35 -4.43 0.50 -12.82
C LEU A 35 -5.91 0.74 -12.48
N TYR A 36 -6.25 0.63 -11.19
CA TYR A 36 -7.64 0.77 -10.71
C TYR A 36 -7.70 1.78 -9.58
N ASP A 37 -8.87 2.35 -9.37
CA ASP A 37 -9.14 3.05 -8.12
C ASP A 37 -9.05 2.05 -6.98
N TYR A 38 -8.63 2.49 -5.81
CA TYR A 38 -8.46 1.55 -4.72
C TYR A 38 -8.68 2.20 -3.36
N ILE A 39 -9.00 1.35 -2.38
CA ILE A 39 -9.21 1.72 -1.00
C ILE A 39 -8.12 1.06 -0.17
N VAL A 40 -7.50 1.80 0.72
CA VAL A 40 -6.53 1.27 1.67
C VAL A 40 -7.16 1.28 3.05
N THR A 41 -7.14 0.12 3.71
CA THR A 41 -7.63 -0.03 5.08
C THR A 41 -6.48 -0.46 5.97
N PRO A 42 -5.90 0.46 6.75
CA PRO A 42 -4.82 0.09 7.66
C PRO A 42 -5.33 -0.83 8.77
N ILE A 43 -4.57 -1.88 9.05
CA ILE A 43 -4.82 -2.74 10.21
C ILE A 43 -4.03 -2.21 11.40
N THR A 44 -2.83 -1.68 11.15
CA THR A 44 -1.98 -1.09 12.19
C THR A 44 -1.86 0.40 11.94
N ASP A 45 -1.50 1.14 12.97
CA ASP A 45 -0.94 2.47 12.78
C ASP A 45 0.40 2.32 12.07
N GLY A 46 0.84 3.38 11.43
CA GLY A 46 2.13 3.35 10.78
C GLY A 46 2.42 4.61 10.01
N LYS A 47 3.62 4.65 9.44
CA LYS A 47 4.04 5.78 8.65
C LYS A 47 4.67 5.26 7.36
N LEU A 48 4.15 5.72 6.26
CA LEU A 48 4.65 5.37 4.94
C LEU A 48 5.50 6.49 4.39
N LEU A 49 6.58 6.12 3.73
CA LEU A 49 7.29 7.00 2.81
C LEU A 49 6.84 6.63 1.41
N LEU A 50 6.36 7.61 0.67
CA LEU A 50 5.88 7.44 -0.69
C LEU A 50 6.85 8.15 -1.62
N ILE A 51 7.35 7.42 -2.62
CA ILE A 51 8.27 7.99 -3.62
C ILE A 51 7.58 7.86 -4.97
N ASP A 52 7.33 8.99 -5.63
CA ASP A 52 6.65 8.96 -6.92
C ASP A 52 7.65 8.67 -8.05
N LYS A 53 7.14 8.59 -9.27
CA LYS A 53 7.98 8.21 -10.42
C LYS A 53 9.07 9.23 -10.73
N ASN A 54 8.95 10.44 -10.22
CA ASN A 54 9.94 11.49 -10.42
C ASN A 54 10.92 11.61 -9.26
N GLY A 55 10.80 10.72 -8.27
CA GLY A 55 11.68 10.73 -7.10
C GLY A 55 11.22 11.67 -5.98
N ASN A 56 10.05 12.28 -6.11
CA ASN A 56 9.53 13.14 -5.05
C ASN A 56 9.04 12.30 -3.89
N GLU A 57 9.39 12.72 -2.67
CA GLU A 57 9.08 11.98 -1.45
C GLU A 57 8.02 12.70 -0.65
N SER A 58 7.13 11.93 -0.06
CA SER A 58 6.14 12.42 0.87
C SER A 58 5.88 11.36 1.93
N TYR A 59 5.33 11.79 3.07
CA TYR A 59 4.99 10.87 4.14
C TYR A 59 3.49 10.83 4.33
N TYR A 60 2.99 9.67 4.73
CA TYR A 60 1.57 9.51 5.01
C TYR A 60 1.41 8.67 6.26
N ASN A 61 0.66 9.19 7.24
CA ASN A 61 0.40 8.47 8.48
C ASN A 61 -0.84 7.62 8.32
N LEU A 62 -0.71 6.34 8.68
CA LEU A 62 -1.82 5.41 8.70
C LEU A 62 -2.39 5.36 10.10
N THR A 63 -3.71 5.37 10.20
CA THR A 63 -4.42 5.17 11.44
C THR A 63 -5.20 3.87 11.33
N SER A 64 -5.00 2.97 12.29
CA SER A 64 -5.68 1.69 12.32
C SER A 64 -7.18 1.87 12.12
N CYS A 65 -7.76 1.10 11.22
CA CYS A 65 -9.19 1.06 10.91
C CYS A 65 -9.74 2.31 10.23
N GLN A 66 -8.88 3.23 9.77
CA GLN A 66 -9.33 4.38 8.99
C GLN A 66 -8.94 4.20 7.53
N SER A 67 -9.92 3.85 6.71
CA SER A 67 -9.72 3.66 5.28
C SER A 67 -9.60 4.99 4.55
N TYR A 68 -8.91 4.95 3.41
CA TYR A 68 -8.87 6.10 2.50
C TYR A 68 -8.89 5.61 1.05
N PHE A 69 -9.26 6.51 0.16
CA PHE A 69 -9.47 6.23 -1.25
C PHE A 69 -8.38 6.88 -2.09
N ARG A 70 -7.93 6.19 -3.14
CA ARG A 70 -7.00 6.72 -4.12
C ARG A 70 -7.48 6.39 -5.53
N LYS A 71 -7.23 7.31 -6.44
CA LYS A 71 -7.60 7.15 -7.85
C LYS A 71 -6.56 6.31 -8.58
N ALA A 72 -7.01 5.64 -9.63
CA ALA A 72 -6.13 4.97 -10.58
C ALA A 72 -5.13 5.96 -11.16
N GLY A 73 -3.97 5.45 -11.58
CA GLY A 73 -2.94 6.24 -12.21
C GLY A 73 -1.79 6.64 -11.29
N VAL A 74 -1.95 6.42 -10.00
CA VAL A 74 -0.85 6.67 -9.06
C VAL A 74 0.30 5.73 -9.38
N GLU A 75 1.51 6.29 -9.47
CA GLU A 75 2.72 5.51 -9.70
C GLU A 75 3.72 5.86 -8.60
N HIS A 76 4.04 4.89 -7.76
CA HIS A 76 4.83 5.15 -6.56
C HIS A 76 5.50 3.88 -6.02
N ASN A 77 6.46 4.11 -5.14
CA ASN A 77 7.00 3.08 -4.25
C ASN A 77 6.50 3.39 -2.84
N VAL A 78 6.10 2.36 -2.11
CA VAL A 78 5.56 2.49 -0.76
C VAL A 78 6.50 1.78 0.20
N ILE A 79 6.99 2.52 1.19
CA ILE A 79 8.01 2.03 2.12
C ILE A 79 7.50 2.21 3.55
N ASN A 80 7.69 1.20 4.39
CA ASN A 80 7.43 1.34 5.82
C ASN A 80 8.56 2.16 6.44
N SER A 81 8.30 3.42 6.76
CA SER A 81 9.30 4.32 7.33
C SER A 81 9.23 4.39 8.85
N GLY A 82 8.36 3.59 9.46
CA GLY A 82 8.25 3.52 10.92
C GLY A 82 9.18 2.48 11.51
N LYS A 83 9.00 2.24 12.80
CA LYS A 83 9.87 1.33 13.55
C LYS A 83 9.19 0.02 13.89
N GLN A 84 7.94 -0.16 13.47
CA GLN A 84 7.16 -1.35 13.79
C GLN A 84 6.60 -1.95 12.52
N LYS A 85 6.22 -3.22 12.59
CA LYS A 85 5.55 -3.90 11.49
C LYS A 85 4.27 -3.16 11.13
N LEU A 86 4.01 -3.04 9.85
CA LEU A 86 2.87 -2.32 9.32
C LEU A 86 2.07 -3.26 8.42
N ILE A 87 0.74 -3.25 8.58
CA ILE A 87 -0.15 -4.09 7.79
C ILE A 87 -1.31 -3.23 7.30
N PHE A 88 -1.63 -3.35 6.01
CA PHE A 88 -2.88 -2.78 5.49
C PHE A 88 -3.49 -3.70 4.45
N ILE A 89 -4.79 -3.49 4.22
CA ILE A 89 -5.55 -4.18 3.18
C ILE A 89 -5.80 -3.18 2.06
N GLU A 90 -5.51 -3.58 0.84
CA GLU A 90 -5.76 -2.77 -0.34
C GLU A 90 -6.87 -3.44 -1.15
N THR A 91 -7.93 -2.69 -1.43
CA THR A 91 -9.06 -3.16 -2.22
C THR A 91 -9.07 -2.39 -3.53
N GLU A 92 -8.73 -3.07 -4.62
CA GLU A 92 -8.76 -2.50 -5.96
C GLU A 92 -10.15 -2.72 -6.57
N LEU A 93 -10.68 -1.66 -7.18
CA LEU A 93 -12.03 -1.66 -7.75
C LEU A 93 -11.88 -1.81 -9.26
N LYS A 94 -12.24 -2.95 -9.79
CA LYS A 94 -11.97 -3.31 -11.19
C LYS A 94 -13.04 -2.82 -12.16
N LYS A 95 -13.72 -1.77 -11.80
CA LYS A 95 -14.79 -1.28 -12.67
C LYS A 95 -14.44 0.01 -13.36
#